data_3012707650e648e73b086cbcaa714ddc
#
_entry.id   3012707650e648e73b086cbcaa714ddc
#
_cell.length_a   1.000
_cell.length_b   1.000
_cell.length_c   1.000
_cell.angle_alpha   90.00
_cell.angle_beta   90.00
_cell.angle_gamma   90.00
#
_symmetry.space_group_name_H-M   'P 1'
#
loop_
_entity.id
_entity.type
_entity.pdbx_description
1 polymer ?
#
loop_
_entity_poly.entity_id
_entity_poly.type
_entity_poly.pdbx_seq_one_letter_code
_entity_poly.pdbx_strand_id
1 'polypeptide(L)'
;MTLQTNPAERREMVQAISERLGSPAVYLRTPTCAYRIGGLTVERDGSIASDDEALLETLRPMLMERGWLTDAAADSEAEAPAAKSEPAEQDSEITQMELSFPVEDWTIPQLKNLLHTLYSNQHILRRMTQSDALYIDRKLVELLDEAQALADWGARLADGVAAEMLKGCRIRDGKFTFEATFDDRDPTRWQVYGTLLGAMLRHAKDAKRVFLRAGADSENEKYRANSLLTRLGFGGPEHKELRRVLMGHLSGYAAFKNEAGMRAHREKYAQLRREQQEAKEGAET
;
A
#
# COMPACT_ATOMS: atom_id res chain seq x y z
N MET A 1 7.36 29.26 -10.32
CA MET A 1 6.04 29.69 -9.78
C MET A 1 4.99 28.64 -10.12
N THR A 2 4.00 28.42 -9.29
CA THR A 2 3.01 27.35 -9.48
C THR A 2 1.59 27.92 -9.33
N LEU A 3 0.71 27.60 -10.27
CA LEU A 3 -0.73 27.95 -10.21
C LEU A 3 -1.53 26.71 -9.84
N GLN A 4 -2.42 26.82 -8.86
CA GLN A 4 -3.33 25.75 -8.47
C GLN A 4 -4.60 25.77 -9.32
N THR A 5 -4.98 24.63 -9.90
CA THR A 5 -6.15 24.52 -10.77
C THR A 5 -7.02 23.31 -10.39
N ASN A 6 -8.22 23.23 -10.97
CA ASN A 6 -9.15 22.14 -10.70
C ASN A 6 -8.73 20.85 -11.42
N PRO A 7 -8.39 19.75 -10.71
CA PRO A 7 -7.91 18.52 -11.32
C PRO A 7 -8.97 17.73 -12.12
N ALA A 8 -10.26 17.99 -11.93
CA ALA A 8 -11.34 17.26 -12.62
C ALA A 8 -11.33 17.46 -14.15
N GLU A 9 -10.90 18.62 -14.62
CA GLU A 9 -10.88 19.01 -16.04
C GLU A 9 -9.47 19.07 -16.64
N ARG A 10 -8.52 18.39 -16.04
CA ARG A 10 -7.09 18.44 -16.41
C ARG A 10 -6.80 18.19 -17.89
N ARG A 11 -7.51 17.26 -18.54
CA ARG A 11 -7.28 16.95 -19.97
C ARG A 11 -7.69 18.10 -20.88
N GLU A 12 -8.83 18.69 -20.61
CA GLU A 12 -9.34 19.85 -21.36
C GLU A 12 -8.43 21.04 -21.15
N MET A 13 -7.98 21.27 -19.92
CA MET A 13 -7.04 22.33 -19.58
C MET A 13 -5.70 22.15 -20.32
N VAL A 14 -5.13 20.95 -20.35
CA VAL A 14 -3.89 20.63 -21.09
C VAL A 14 -4.05 20.91 -22.59
N GLN A 15 -5.19 20.55 -23.17
CA GLN A 15 -5.46 20.81 -24.58
C GLN A 15 -5.58 22.30 -24.85
N ALA A 16 -6.32 23.04 -24.04
CA ALA A 16 -6.48 24.49 -24.18
C ALA A 16 -5.15 25.26 -24.03
N ILE A 17 -4.30 24.85 -23.09
CA ILE A 17 -2.95 25.41 -22.91
C ILE A 17 -2.08 25.11 -24.15
N SER A 18 -2.13 23.87 -24.64
CA SER A 18 -1.39 23.45 -25.83
C SER A 18 -1.77 24.26 -27.08
N GLU A 19 -3.07 24.47 -27.28
CA GLU A 19 -3.62 25.31 -28.37
C GLU A 19 -3.19 26.76 -28.21
N ARG A 20 -3.28 27.33 -26.99
CA ARG A 20 -2.93 28.72 -26.71
C ARG A 20 -1.45 29.03 -26.92
N LEU A 21 -0.57 28.10 -26.54
CA LEU A 21 0.89 28.24 -26.67
C LEU A 21 1.42 27.76 -28.01
N GLY A 22 0.59 27.13 -28.85
CA GLY A 22 1.03 26.54 -30.12
C GLY A 22 2.09 25.45 -29.94
N SER A 23 2.17 24.85 -28.77
CA SER A 23 3.18 23.83 -28.41
C SER A 23 2.49 22.51 -28.09
N PRO A 24 2.98 21.36 -28.63
CA PRO A 24 2.35 20.07 -28.38
C PRO A 24 2.49 19.65 -26.92
N ALA A 25 1.41 19.10 -26.36
CA ALA A 25 1.41 18.52 -25.03
C ALA A 25 2.05 17.13 -25.05
N VAL A 26 3.16 16.95 -24.34
CA VAL A 26 3.89 15.68 -24.21
C VAL A 26 3.60 15.06 -22.85
N TYR A 27 2.98 13.89 -22.82
CA TYR A 27 2.73 13.17 -21.58
C TYR A 27 3.99 12.47 -21.06
N LEU A 28 4.44 12.88 -19.89
CA LEU A 28 5.66 12.37 -19.22
C LEU A 28 5.34 11.13 -18.39
N ARG A 29 4.87 10.07 -18.90
CA ARG A 29 4.57 8.79 -18.24
C ARG A 29 4.99 8.72 -16.75
N THR A 30 4.88 7.59 -16.11
CA THR A 30 5.37 7.36 -14.73
C THR A 30 6.90 7.62 -14.63
N PRO A 31 7.39 8.25 -13.54
CA PRO A 31 6.69 8.45 -12.24
C PRO A 31 5.84 9.73 -12.14
N THR A 32 6.13 10.79 -12.89
CA THR A 32 5.50 12.10 -12.70
C THR A 32 4.06 12.18 -13.18
N CYS A 33 3.68 11.39 -14.21
CA CYS A 33 2.37 11.46 -14.85
C CYS A 33 1.94 12.90 -15.23
N ALA A 34 2.92 13.77 -15.49
CA ALA A 34 2.74 15.17 -15.84
C ALA A 34 2.63 15.38 -17.36
N TYR A 35 2.11 16.51 -17.79
CA TYR A 35 2.18 16.95 -19.17
C TYR A 35 3.15 18.11 -19.28
N ARG A 36 4.09 18.02 -20.25
CA ARG A 36 4.97 19.12 -20.60
C ARG A 36 4.44 19.79 -21.87
N ILE A 37 4.32 21.12 -21.83
CA ILE A 37 3.82 21.94 -22.93
C ILE A 37 4.77 23.13 -23.08
N GLY A 38 5.73 23.06 -24.00
CA GLY A 38 6.79 24.07 -24.09
C GLY A 38 7.60 24.17 -22.78
N GLY A 39 7.63 25.37 -22.18
CA GLY A 39 8.28 25.62 -20.87
C GLY A 39 7.39 25.39 -19.64
N LEU A 40 6.20 24.80 -19.80
CA LEU A 40 5.25 24.54 -18.71
C LEU A 40 5.17 23.07 -18.40
N THR A 41 4.92 22.75 -17.13
CA THR A 41 4.57 21.40 -16.66
C THR A 41 3.23 21.43 -15.95
N VAL A 42 2.29 20.61 -16.40
CA VAL A 42 0.99 20.39 -15.73
C VAL A 42 1.09 19.10 -14.92
N GLU A 43 1.16 19.22 -13.63
CA GLU A 43 1.33 18.12 -12.70
C GLU A 43 0.08 17.21 -12.61
N ARG A 44 0.20 16.08 -11.93
CA ARG A 44 -0.90 15.11 -11.78
C ARG A 44 -2.10 15.69 -11.02
N ASP A 45 -1.87 16.56 -10.05
CA ASP A 45 -2.88 17.22 -9.23
C ASP A 45 -3.58 18.39 -9.95
N GLY A 46 -3.14 18.70 -11.18
CA GLY A 46 -3.65 19.82 -11.98
C GLY A 46 -2.83 21.09 -11.82
N SER A 47 -1.90 21.19 -10.87
CA SER A 47 -1.06 22.37 -10.71
C SER A 47 -0.21 22.62 -11.97
N ILE A 48 0.00 23.90 -12.30
CA ILE A 48 0.79 24.33 -13.46
C ILE A 48 2.07 24.97 -12.95
N ALA A 49 3.21 24.36 -13.23
CA ALA A 49 4.53 24.86 -12.86
C ALA A 49 5.27 25.40 -14.10
N SER A 50 5.95 26.53 -13.95
CA SER A 50 6.86 27.09 -14.96
C SER A 50 8.00 27.86 -14.30
N ASP A 51 9.17 27.80 -14.95
CA ASP A 51 10.31 28.64 -14.61
C ASP A 51 10.15 30.06 -15.21
N ASP A 52 9.26 30.22 -16.18
CA ASP A 52 8.95 31.51 -16.83
C ASP A 52 7.61 32.05 -16.30
N GLU A 53 7.69 33.10 -15.48
CA GLU A 53 6.55 33.77 -14.85
C GLU A 53 5.67 34.47 -15.88
N ALA A 54 6.23 34.99 -16.95
CA ALA A 54 5.50 35.68 -18.03
C ALA A 54 4.54 34.72 -18.75
N LEU A 55 4.91 33.44 -18.89
CA LEU A 55 4.03 32.42 -19.45
C LEU A 55 2.83 32.14 -18.56
N LEU A 56 3.02 32.10 -17.24
CA LEU A 56 1.92 31.89 -16.28
C LEU A 56 0.95 33.06 -16.28
N GLU A 57 1.45 34.29 -16.31
CA GLU A 57 0.63 35.49 -16.38
C GLU A 57 -0.18 35.56 -17.70
N THR A 58 0.38 35.10 -18.81
CA THR A 58 -0.32 35.02 -20.10
C THR A 58 -1.47 34.00 -20.09
N LEU A 59 -1.36 32.95 -19.29
CA LEU A 59 -2.38 31.90 -19.18
C LEU A 59 -3.44 32.20 -18.14
N ARG A 60 -3.14 33.01 -17.14
CA ARG A 60 -4.03 33.35 -16.01
C ARG A 60 -5.41 33.83 -16.45
N PRO A 61 -5.58 34.79 -17.41
CA PRO A 61 -6.90 35.23 -17.86
C PRO A 61 -7.73 34.09 -18.46
N MET A 62 -7.12 33.25 -19.28
CA MET A 62 -7.81 32.10 -19.90
C MET A 62 -8.22 31.04 -18.86
N LEU A 63 -7.38 30.78 -17.85
CA LEU A 63 -7.68 29.82 -16.79
C LEU A 63 -8.80 30.37 -15.87
N MET A 64 -8.84 31.67 -15.63
CA MET A 64 -9.94 32.33 -14.91
C MET A 64 -11.25 32.29 -15.68
N GLU A 65 -11.24 32.64 -16.97
CA GLU A 65 -12.42 32.66 -17.84
C GLU A 65 -13.09 31.27 -17.91
N ARG A 66 -12.30 30.20 -17.85
CA ARG A 66 -12.78 28.82 -17.86
C ARG A 66 -13.06 28.23 -16.47
N GLY A 67 -12.87 29.00 -15.40
CA GLY A 67 -13.12 28.57 -14.03
C GLY A 67 -12.17 27.49 -13.53
N TRP A 68 -10.99 27.37 -14.11
CA TRP A 68 -9.99 26.36 -13.72
C TRP A 68 -9.03 26.82 -12.62
N LEU A 69 -8.96 28.13 -12.33
CA LEU A 69 -8.22 28.65 -11.18
C LEU A 69 -9.04 28.52 -9.91
N THR A 70 -8.47 27.93 -8.88
CA THR A 70 -9.03 27.97 -7.51
C THR A 70 -8.59 29.26 -6.81
N ASP A 71 -9.53 29.99 -6.21
CA ASP A 71 -9.32 31.29 -5.50
C ASP A 71 -8.52 31.11 -4.17
N ALA A 72 -7.48 30.29 -4.14
CA ALA A 72 -6.63 30.13 -2.97
C ALA A 72 -5.37 31.03 -2.98
N ALA A 73 -5.36 32.11 -3.78
CA ALA A 73 -4.21 33.00 -3.89
C ALA A 73 -4.58 34.52 -3.84
N ALA A 74 -5.51 34.88 -2.95
CA ALA A 74 -5.74 36.28 -2.61
C ALA A 74 -5.81 36.41 -1.09
N ASP A 75 -4.66 36.33 -0.41
CA ASP A 75 -4.35 37.00 0.85
C ASP A 75 -3.03 36.46 1.40
N SER A 76 -1.94 37.07 1.00
CA SER A 76 -0.72 37.14 1.82
C SER A 76 0.26 38.16 1.22
N GLU A 77 -0.10 39.44 1.30
CA GLU A 77 0.89 40.49 1.41
C GLU A 77 0.74 41.08 2.80
N ALA A 78 1.70 40.86 3.69
CA ALA A 78 2.29 41.85 4.57
C ALA A 78 3.25 41.20 5.59
N GLU A 79 4.46 41.78 5.57
CA GLU A 79 5.46 41.91 6.64
C GLU A 79 6.46 40.79 6.90
N ALA A 80 7.64 41.08 6.36
CA ALA A 80 8.90 40.56 6.88
C ALA A 80 9.31 41.30 8.18
N PRO A 81 10.11 40.66 9.07
CA PRO A 81 11.50 41.07 9.04
C PRO A 81 12.50 39.89 9.02
N ALA A 82 13.65 40.22 8.44
CA ALA A 82 14.79 39.38 8.21
C ALA A 82 15.33 38.67 9.45
N ALA A 83 15.49 37.36 9.35
CA ALA A 83 16.58 36.67 10.02
C ALA A 83 17.09 35.60 9.04
N LYS A 84 18.35 35.77 8.65
CA LYS A 84 19.11 34.79 7.90
C LYS A 84 19.21 33.50 8.73
N SER A 85 18.56 32.49 8.26
CA SER A 85 18.89 31.09 8.53
C SER A 85 18.86 30.38 7.20
N GLU A 86 19.97 29.78 6.86
CA GLU A 86 20.15 28.89 5.69
C GLU A 86 18.98 27.90 5.60
N PRO A 87 18.48 27.56 4.40
CA PRO A 87 17.52 26.49 4.27
C PRO A 87 18.26 25.19 4.61
N ALA A 88 18.14 24.76 5.85
CA ALA A 88 18.31 23.35 6.15
C ALA A 88 17.24 22.65 5.28
N GLU A 89 17.67 21.98 4.24
CA GLU A 89 16.92 20.92 3.58
C GLU A 89 16.53 19.93 4.66
N GLN A 90 15.42 20.18 5.32
CA GLN A 90 14.74 19.15 6.09
C GLN A 90 14.09 18.21 5.05
N ASP A 91 14.95 17.36 4.53
CA ASP A 91 14.59 16.12 3.90
C ASP A 91 13.85 15.31 4.99
N SER A 92 12.54 15.59 5.14
CA SER A 92 11.71 14.87 6.08
C SER A 92 11.57 13.44 5.53
N GLU A 93 12.48 12.60 5.99
CA GLU A 93 12.39 11.17 5.76
C GLU A 93 11.09 10.69 6.37
N ILE A 94 10.10 10.37 5.52
CA ILE A 94 8.90 9.71 5.99
C ILE A 94 9.34 8.28 6.32
N THR A 95 9.77 8.10 7.54
CA THR A 95 10.23 6.82 8.09
C THR A 95 9.10 6.07 8.80
N GLN A 96 7.99 6.74 9.07
CA GLN A 96 6.86 6.17 9.82
C GLN A 96 5.54 6.34 9.08
N MET A 97 4.78 5.25 8.96
CA MET A 97 3.44 5.22 8.40
C MET A 97 2.43 4.77 9.45
N GLU A 98 1.33 5.48 9.55
CA GLU A 98 0.16 5.07 10.32
C GLU A 98 -1.03 4.85 9.40
N LEU A 99 -1.64 3.67 9.48
CA LEU A 99 -2.87 3.32 8.77
C LEU A 99 -3.97 3.02 9.78
N SER A 100 -5.00 3.85 9.80
CA SER A 100 -6.13 3.71 10.73
C SER A 100 -7.39 3.25 10.01
N PHE A 101 -8.11 2.32 10.65
CA PHE A 101 -9.35 1.74 10.16
C PHE A 101 -10.42 1.75 11.27
N PRO A 102 -11.68 2.11 10.97
CA PRO A 102 -12.75 2.08 11.96
C PRO A 102 -13.10 0.64 12.35
N VAL A 103 -13.19 0.39 13.67
CA VAL A 103 -13.57 -0.90 14.26
C VAL A 103 -14.55 -0.72 15.42
N GLU A 104 -15.19 0.45 15.55
CA GLU A 104 -16.11 0.78 16.64
C GLU A 104 -17.34 -0.13 16.71
N ASP A 105 -17.84 -0.58 15.56
CA ASP A 105 -19.00 -1.49 15.46
C ASP A 105 -18.62 -2.98 15.52
N TRP A 106 -17.36 -3.28 15.81
CA TRP A 106 -16.90 -4.67 15.80
C TRP A 106 -17.29 -5.42 17.07
N THR A 107 -17.71 -6.65 16.88
CA THR A 107 -18.00 -7.59 17.96
C THR A 107 -16.72 -8.24 18.48
N ILE A 108 -16.77 -8.79 19.69
CA ILE A 108 -15.65 -9.55 20.28
C ILE A 108 -15.14 -10.66 19.33
N PRO A 109 -15.99 -11.50 18.70
CA PRO A 109 -15.52 -12.50 17.75
C PRO A 109 -14.75 -11.89 16.59
N GLN A 110 -15.14 -10.74 16.06
CA GLN A 110 -14.45 -10.05 14.97
C GLN A 110 -13.09 -9.50 15.41
N LEU A 111 -13.01 -8.91 16.60
CA LEU A 111 -11.75 -8.44 17.19
C LEU A 111 -10.78 -9.62 17.46
N LYS A 112 -11.28 -10.75 17.97
CA LYS A 112 -10.51 -11.99 18.12
C LYS A 112 -10.01 -12.51 16.76
N ASN A 113 -10.88 -12.52 15.74
CA ASN A 113 -10.49 -12.90 14.39
C ASN A 113 -9.37 -12.02 13.82
N LEU A 114 -9.43 -10.71 14.06
CA LEU A 114 -8.37 -9.77 13.66
C LEU A 114 -7.05 -10.13 14.36
N LEU A 115 -7.09 -10.27 15.67
CA LEU A 115 -5.89 -10.61 16.45
C LEU A 115 -5.29 -11.94 16.03
N HIS A 116 -6.11 -12.98 15.83
CA HIS A 116 -5.68 -14.29 15.34
C HIS A 116 -5.08 -14.21 13.92
N THR A 117 -5.67 -13.36 13.05
CA THR A 117 -5.16 -13.13 11.70
C THR A 117 -3.79 -12.46 11.74
N LEU A 118 -3.64 -11.43 12.55
CA LEU A 118 -2.37 -10.71 12.71
C LEU A 118 -1.30 -11.60 13.34
N TYR A 119 -1.59 -12.21 14.47
CA TYR A 119 -0.66 -13.09 15.18
C TYR A 119 -0.18 -14.24 14.31
N SER A 120 -1.11 -14.97 13.68
CA SER A 120 -0.76 -16.13 12.86
C SER A 120 0.07 -15.77 11.64
N ASN A 121 0.04 -14.53 11.20
CA ASN A 121 0.74 -14.06 10.01
C ASN A 121 1.81 -12.99 10.31
N GLN A 122 2.06 -12.63 11.59
CA GLN A 122 2.96 -11.54 11.93
C GLN A 122 4.37 -11.70 11.31
N HIS A 123 4.92 -12.91 11.31
CA HIS A 123 6.23 -13.17 10.70
C HIS A 123 6.21 -12.81 9.21
N ILE A 124 5.25 -13.34 8.46
CA ILE A 124 5.19 -13.09 7.01
C ILE A 124 4.81 -11.64 6.70
N LEU A 125 3.99 -10.98 7.56
CA LEU A 125 3.66 -9.57 7.44
C LEU A 125 4.92 -8.72 7.60
N ARG A 126 5.74 -8.96 8.63
CA ARG A 126 7.02 -8.26 8.85
C ARG A 126 7.94 -8.42 7.63
N ARG A 127 8.02 -9.62 7.07
CA ARG A 127 8.78 -9.88 5.85
C ARG A 127 8.21 -9.17 4.63
N MET A 128 6.89 -9.21 4.41
CA MET A 128 6.22 -8.55 3.27
C MET A 128 6.30 -7.02 3.34
N THR A 129 6.17 -6.45 4.54
CA THR A 129 6.26 -5.00 4.75
C THR A 129 7.67 -4.50 4.98
N GLN A 130 8.66 -5.39 5.12
CA GLN A 130 10.04 -5.06 5.48
C GLN A 130 10.13 -4.21 6.77
N SER A 131 9.21 -4.43 7.70
CA SER A 131 9.12 -3.70 8.95
C SER A 131 9.03 -4.67 10.13
N ASP A 132 9.89 -4.49 11.09
CA ASP A 132 9.92 -5.28 12.32
C ASP A 132 8.99 -4.72 13.41
N ALA A 133 8.22 -3.67 13.09
CA ALA A 133 7.38 -2.99 14.07
C ALA A 133 6.29 -3.90 14.67
N LEU A 134 5.66 -4.77 13.85
CA LEU A 134 4.56 -5.62 14.33
C LEU A 134 5.06 -6.76 15.22
N TYR A 135 4.63 -6.74 16.48
CA TYR A 135 4.86 -7.83 17.44
C TYR A 135 3.59 -8.07 18.26
N ILE A 136 3.18 -9.32 18.36
CA ILE A 136 2.05 -9.77 19.17
C ILE A 136 2.51 -11.00 19.96
N ASP A 137 2.44 -10.91 21.29
CA ASP A 137 2.78 -12.04 22.15
C ASP A 137 1.62 -13.05 22.18
N ARG A 138 1.95 -14.32 22.22
CA ARG A 138 0.97 -15.41 22.34
C ARG A 138 0.13 -15.32 23.60
N LYS A 139 0.73 -14.93 24.71
CA LYS A 139 0.01 -14.78 25.99
C LYS A 139 -1.08 -13.73 25.91
N LEU A 140 -0.84 -12.62 25.18
CA LEU A 140 -1.87 -11.61 24.95
C LEU A 140 -3.05 -12.20 24.18
N VAL A 141 -2.79 -12.99 23.13
CA VAL A 141 -3.86 -13.63 22.37
C VAL A 141 -4.69 -14.56 23.25
N GLU A 142 -4.06 -15.38 24.09
CA GLU A 142 -4.72 -16.28 25.03
C GLU A 142 -5.56 -15.51 26.05
N LEU A 143 -5.02 -14.41 26.62
CA LEU A 143 -5.76 -13.53 27.56
C LEU A 143 -6.99 -12.89 26.90
N LEU A 144 -6.87 -12.42 25.67
CA LEU A 144 -7.96 -11.78 24.95
C LEU A 144 -9.02 -12.79 24.46
N ASP A 145 -8.63 -14.05 24.23
CA ASP A 145 -9.56 -15.12 23.89
C ASP A 145 -10.51 -15.50 25.02
N GLU A 146 -10.11 -15.28 26.27
CA GLU A 146 -10.96 -15.51 27.44
C GLU A 146 -12.04 -14.44 27.66
N ALA A 147 -11.85 -13.24 27.08
CA ALA A 147 -12.76 -12.11 27.28
C ALA A 147 -14.16 -12.41 26.72
N GLN A 148 -15.19 -12.07 27.49
CA GLN A 148 -16.60 -12.27 27.14
C GLN A 148 -17.35 -10.94 26.90
N ALA A 149 -16.80 -9.81 27.36
CA ALA A 149 -17.38 -8.48 27.21
C ALA A 149 -16.36 -7.53 26.57
N LEU A 150 -16.82 -6.54 25.77
CA LEU A 150 -15.95 -5.56 25.11
C LEU A 150 -15.13 -4.74 26.12
N ALA A 151 -15.73 -4.39 27.28
CA ALA A 151 -15.01 -3.67 28.32
C ALA A 151 -13.87 -4.50 28.92
N ASP A 152 -14.11 -5.80 29.19
CA ASP A 152 -13.07 -6.73 29.68
C ASP A 152 -11.98 -6.93 28.62
N TRP A 153 -12.36 -7.12 27.35
CA TRP A 153 -11.44 -7.24 26.23
C TRP A 153 -10.54 -5.99 26.09
N GLY A 154 -11.14 -4.80 26.18
CA GLY A 154 -10.42 -3.52 26.14
C GLY A 154 -9.45 -3.33 27.31
N ALA A 155 -9.85 -3.69 28.53
CA ALA A 155 -9.00 -3.62 29.71
C ALA A 155 -7.78 -4.55 29.58
N ARG A 156 -7.99 -5.81 29.20
CA ARG A 156 -6.91 -6.79 28.97
C ARG A 156 -5.97 -6.37 27.86
N LEU A 157 -6.50 -5.74 26.79
CA LEU A 157 -5.67 -5.19 25.73
C LEU A 157 -4.78 -4.05 26.24
N ALA A 158 -5.33 -3.14 27.04
CA ALA A 158 -4.57 -2.03 27.64
C ALA A 158 -3.44 -2.55 28.54
N ASP A 159 -3.73 -3.56 29.39
CA ASP A 159 -2.73 -4.22 30.22
C ASP A 159 -1.64 -4.89 29.39
N GLY A 160 -2.02 -5.56 28.29
CA GLY A 160 -1.08 -6.19 27.37
C GLY A 160 -0.19 -5.18 26.65
N VAL A 161 -0.73 -4.02 26.26
CA VAL A 161 0.06 -2.91 25.69
C VAL A 161 1.04 -2.36 26.72
N ALA A 162 0.60 -2.13 27.95
CA ALA A 162 1.46 -1.68 29.05
C ALA A 162 2.58 -2.68 29.38
N ALA A 163 2.32 -3.99 29.20
CA ALA A 163 3.29 -5.07 29.35
C ALA A 163 4.14 -5.33 28.08
N GLU A 164 4.09 -4.46 27.10
CA GLU A 164 4.80 -4.58 25.80
C GLU A 164 4.49 -5.86 24.98
N MET A 165 3.36 -6.48 25.22
CA MET A 165 2.90 -7.69 24.52
C MET A 165 2.34 -7.39 23.11
N LEU A 166 2.11 -6.11 22.77
CA LEU A 166 1.63 -5.64 21.49
C LEU A 166 2.44 -4.44 21.03
N LYS A 167 3.03 -4.54 19.83
CA LYS A 167 3.77 -3.45 19.18
C LYS A 167 3.38 -3.35 17.70
N GLY A 168 3.50 -2.16 17.10
CA GLY A 168 3.25 -1.91 15.68
C GLY A 168 1.78 -1.88 15.29
N CYS A 169 0.88 -2.04 16.25
CA CYS A 169 -0.54 -1.75 16.06
C CYS A 169 -1.19 -1.41 17.41
N ARG A 170 -2.29 -0.65 17.34
CA ARG A 170 -3.11 -0.27 18.52
C ARG A 170 -4.59 -0.29 18.16
N ILE A 171 -5.42 -0.55 19.14
CA ILE A 171 -6.88 -0.36 19.06
C ILE A 171 -7.27 0.65 20.13
N ARG A 172 -7.71 1.80 19.69
CA ARG A 172 -8.09 2.89 20.57
C ARG A 172 -9.19 3.73 19.91
N ASP A 173 -10.13 4.22 20.71
CA ASP A 173 -11.21 5.13 20.28
C ASP A 173 -11.97 4.60 19.05
N GLY A 174 -12.30 3.30 19.04
CA GLY A 174 -13.00 2.64 17.95
C GLY A 174 -12.20 2.49 16.66
N LYS A 175 -10.87 2.70 16.70
CA LYS A 175 -9.98 2.58 15.55
C LYS A 175 -8.89 1.54 15.79
N PHE A 176 -8.67 0.70 14.79
CA PHE A 176 -7.46 -0.09 14.66
C PHE A 176 -6.44 0.71 13.87
N THR A 177 -5.28 0.95 14.44
CA THR A 177 -4.16 1.65 13.77
C THR A 177 -2.99 0.69 13.66
N PHE A 178 -2.46 0.57 12.45
CA PHE A 178 -1.22 -0.13 12.17
C PHE A 178 -0.10 0.90 12.02
N GLU A 179 0.99 0.67 12.72
CA GLU A 179 2.17 1.52 12.72
C GLU A 179 3.33 0.74 12.12
N ALA A 180 3.99 1.30 11.14
CA ALA A 180 5.16 0.69 10.53
C ALA A 180 6.21 1.75 10.21
N THR A 181 7.46 1.38 10.42
CA THR A 181 8.61 2.18 10.05
C THR A 181 9.22 1.58 8.80
N PHE A 182 9.48 2.40 7.79
CA PHE A 182 10.05 1.97 6.52
C PHE A 182 11.24 2.84 6.15
N ASP A 183 12.26 2.22 5.59
CA ASP A 183 13.40 2.89 4.99
C ASP A 183 13.11 3.38 3.55
N ASP A 184 11.87 3.25 3.10
CA ASP A 184 11.51 3.38 1.70
C ASP A 184 10.48 4.49 1.47
N ARG A 185 10.80 5.40 0.57
CA ARG A 185 9.98 6.54 0.15
C ARG A 185 9.01 6.21 -1.00
N ASP A 186 8.84 4.94 -1.39
CA ASP A 186 7.97 4.57 -2.50
C ASP A 186 6.48 4.63 -2.11
N PRO A 187 5.72 5.65 -2.57
CA PRO A 187 4.29 5.79 -2.27
C PRO A 187 3.47 4.59 -2.76
N THR A 188 3.96 3.86 -3.77
CA THR A 188 3.28 2.68 -4.33
C THR A 188 3.22 1.56 -3.30
N ARG A 189 4.28 1.39 -2.52
CA ARG A 189 4.33 0.39 -1.45
C ARG A 189 3.31 0.68 -0.35
N TRP A 190 3.15 1.93 0.03
CA TRP A 190 2.20 2.34 1.07
C TRP A 190 0.75 2.03 0.66
N GLN A 191 0.41 2.30 -0.61
CA GLN A 191 -0.88 1.95 -1.16
C GLN A 191 -1.11 0.43 -1.14
N VAL A 192 -0.07 -0.35 -1.48
CA VAL A 192 -0.10 -1.82 -1.44
C VAL A 192 -0.28 -2.34 -0.02
N TYR A 193 0.44 -1.77 0.96
CA TYR A 193 0.31 -2.15 2.37
C TYR A 193 -1.07 -1.80 2.94
N GLY A 194 -1.60 -0.62 2.60
CA GLY A 194 -2.96 -0.22 2.98
C GLY A 194 -4.01 -1.17 2.39
N THR A 195 -3.85 -1.58 1.14
CA THR A 195 -4.71 -2.56 0.48
C THR A 195 -4.66 -3.92 1.16
N LEU A 196 -3.46 -4.40 1.52
CA LEU A 196 -3.26 -5.66 2.23
C LEU A 196 -3.94 -5.64 3.61
N LEU A 197 -3.67 -4.60 4.42
CA LEU A 197 -4.26 -4.46 5.76
C LEU A 197 -5.78 -4.32 5.69
N GLY A 198 -6.31 -3.52 4.78
CA GLY A 198 -7.74 -3.40 4.56
C GLY A 198 -8.41 -4.72 4.19
N ALA A 199 -7.75 -5.57 3.39
CA ALA A 199 -8.25 -6.90 3.09
C ALA A 199 -8.19 -7.86 4.29
N MET A 200 -7.15 -7.75 5.13
CA MET A 200 -7.07 -8.53 6.38
C MET A 200 -8.18 -8.16 7.36
N LEU A 201 -8.49 -6.86 7.50
CA LEU A 201 -9.60 -6.42 8.33
C LEU A 201 -10.94 -6.92 7.79
N ARG A 202 -11.20 -6.79 6.49
CA ARG A 202 -12.42 -7.37 5.87
C ARG A 202 -12.51 -8.86 6.14
N HIS A 203 -11.43 -9.61 5.92
CA HIS A 203 -11.40 -11.04 6.21
C HIS A 203 -11.72 -11.36 7.68
N ALA A 204 -11.16 -10.61 8.62
CA ALA A 204 -11.43 -10.78 10.05
C ALA A 204 -12.89 -10.46 10.42
N LYS A 205 -13.48 -9.44 9.81
CA LYS A 205 -14.87 -9.02 10.01
C LYS A 205 -15.87 -10.06 9.48
N ASP A 206 -15.59 -10.61 8.29
CA ASP A 206 -16.51 -11.50 7.57
C ASP A 206 -16.36 -12.97 7.97
N ALA A 207 -15.21 -13.35 8.50
CA ALA A 207 -14.95 -14.73 8.89
C ALA A 207 -15.76 -15.13 10.13
N LYS A 208 -16.42 -16.28 10.07
CA LYS A 208 -17.09 -16.89 11.24
C LYS A 208 -16.11 -17.12 12.38
N ARG A 209 -14.94 -17.65 12.09
CA ARG A 209 -13.86 -17.95 13.03
C ARG A 209 -12.53 -18.04 12.30
N VAL A 210 -11.50 -17.40 12.83
CA VAL A 210 -10.12 -17.56 12.42
C VAL A 210 -9.41 -18.44 13.46
N PHE A 211 -8.80 -19.54 13.02
CA PHE A 211 -8.04 -20.40 13.91
C PHE A 211 -6.65 -19.82 14.19
N LEU A 212 -6.30 -19.79 15.46
CA LEU A 212 -4.95 -19.45 15.89
C LEU A 212 -3.98 -20.49 15.37
N ARG A 213 -2.98 -20.07 14.62
CA ARG A 213 -1.91 -20.92 14.14
C ARG A 213 -0.59 -20.41 14.72
N ALA A 214 0.22 -21.29 15.26
CA ALA A 214 1.57 -20.93 15.60
C ALA A 214 2.27 -20.44 14.33
N GLY A 215 2.82 -19.24 14.40
CA GLY A 215 3.61 -18.67 13.31
C GLY A 215 4.90 -19.47 13.19
N ALA A 216 4.86 -20.60 12.50
CA ALA A 216 6.09 -21.34 12.22
C ALA A 216 6.91 -20.50 11.22
N ASP A 217 8.18 -20.30 11.53
CA ASP A 217 9.16 -19.85 10.56
C ASP A 217 9.14 -20.85 9.40
N SER A 218 8.60 -20.43 8.28
CA SER A 218 8.49 -21.28 7.11
C SER A 218 9.72 -21.01 6.26
N GLU A 219 10.52 -22.03 6.00
CA GLU A 219 11.61 -21.98 5.02
C GLU A 219 11.14 -21.46 3.66
N ASN A 220 9.84 -21.57 3.37
CA ASN A 220 9.23 -21.11 2.13
C ASN A 220 8.27 -19.93 2.36
N GLU A 221 8.84 -18.73 2.50
CA GLU A 221 8.11 -17.49 2.71
C GLU A 221 7.15 -17.18 1.57
N LYS A 222 7.58 -17.38 0.31
CA LYS A 222 6.73 -17.10 -0.88
C LYS A 222 5.47 -17.95 -0.91
N TYR A 223 5.56 -19.22 -0.56
CA TYR A 223 4.38 -20.09 -0.49
C TYR A 223 3.39 -19.62 0.57
N ARG A 224 3.91 -19.24 1.74
CA ARG A 224 3.10 -18.76 2.85
C ARG A 224 2.44 -17.41 2.51
N ALA A 225 3.19 -16.47 1.95
CA ALA A 225 2.66 -15.19 1.47
C ALA A 225 1.60 -15.39 0.38
N ASN A 226 1.87 -16.22 -0.62
CA ASN A 226 0.93 -16.52 -1.69
C ASN A 226 -0.37 -17.16 -1.15
N SER A 227 -0.26 -18.08 -0.19
CA SER A 227 -1.42 -18.69 0.46
C SER A 227 -2.25 -17.67 1.24
N LEU A 228 -1.62 -16.73 1.94
CA LEU A 228 -2.30 -15.63 2.62
C LEU A 228 -2.98 -14.72 1.61
N LEU A 229 -2.27 -14.25 0.60
CA LEU A 229 -2.78 -13.33 -0.43
C LEU A 229 -3.94 -13.94 -1.21
N THR A 230 -3.88 -15.23 -1.55
CA THR A 230 -4.99 -15.93 -2.21
C THR A 230 -6.24 -15.97 -1.33
N ARG A 231 -6.07 -16.23 -0.02
CA ARG A 231 -7.17 -16.22 0.96
C ARG A 231 -7.80 -14.84 1.11
N LEU A 232 -7.01 -13.77 0.99
CA LEU A 232 -7.46 -12.39 1.04
C LEU A 232 -8.08 -11.89 -0.29
N GLY A 233 -8.17 -12.76 -1.32
CA GLY A 233 -8.74 -12.41 -2.62
C GLY A 233 -7.74 -11.92 -3.65
N PHE A 234 -6.45 -11.89 -3.35
CA PHE A 234 -5.40 -11.41 -4.26
C PHE A 234 -4.78 -12.50 -5.15
N GLY A 235 -5.49 -13.60 -5.40
CA GLY A 235 -5.01 -14.73 -6.22
C GLY A 235 -5.05 -14.48 -7.74
N GLY A 236 -5.91 -13.59 -8.22
CA GLY A 236 -6.16 -13.33 -9.63
C GLY A 236 -5.03 -12.62 -10.38
N PRO A 237 -5.06 -12.62 -11.73
CA PRO A 237 -4.06 -11.96 -12.56
C PRO A 237 -4.04 -10.44 -12.37
N GLU A 238 -5.16 -9.81 -12.04
CA GLU A 238 -5.34 -8.38 -11.76
C GLU A 238 -4.49 -7.90 -10.59
N HIS A 239 -4.17 -8.79 -9.65
CA HIS A 239 -3.36 -8.49 -8.47
C HIS A 239 -1.87 -8.86 -8.62
N LYS A 240 -1.39 -9.07 -9.86
CA LYS A 240 0.00 -9.47 -10.13
C LYS A 240 1.01 -8.45 -9.59
N GLU A 241 0.75 -7.16 -9.79
CA GLU A 241 1.64 -6.09 -9.32
C GLU A 241 1.68 -6.01 -7.79
N LEU A 242 0.52 -6.10 -7.13
CA LEU A 242 0.44 -6.16 -5.67
C LEU A 242 1.28 -7.33 -5.13
N ARG A 243 1.10 -8.53 -5.70
CA ARG A 243 1.91 -9.70 -5.30
C ARG A 243 3.39 -9.51 -5.58
N ARG A 244 3.76 -8.87 -6.68
CA ARG A 244 5.17 -8.58 -7.03
C ARG A 244 5.82 -7.69 -5.97
N VAL A 245 5.15 -6.64 -5.54
CA VAL A 245 5.64 -5.73 -4.49
C VAL A 245 5.79 -6.48 -3.17
N LEU A 246 4.75 -7.21 -2.72
CA LEU A 246 4.73 -7.88 -1.42
C LEU A 246 5.66 -9.09 -1.33
N MET A 247 5.91 -9.79 -2.44
CA MET A 247 6.67 -11.05 -2.43
C MET A 247 8.04 -10.94 -3.11
N GLY A 248 8.42 -9.79 -3.66
CA GLY A 248 9.62 -9.65 -4.48
C GLY A 248 10.91 -10.04 -3.75
N HIS A 249 10.99 -9.72 -2.47
CA HIS A 249 12.17 -9.97 -1.61
C HIS A 249 12.06 -11.21 -0.70
N LEU A 250 10.93 -11.95 -0.79
CA LEU A 250 10.75 -13.18 -0.01
C LEU A 250 11.52 -14.35 -0.63
N SER A 251 11.90 -15.30 0.21
CA SER A 251 12.59 -16.53 -0.19
C SER A 251 11.62 -17.65 -0.57
N GLY A 252 12.09 -18.61 -1.37
CA GLY A 252 11.36 -19.83 -1.71
C GLY A 252 10.48 -19.75 -2.96
N TYR A 253 9.48 -20.62 -3.05
CA TYR A 253 8.66 -20.86 -4.22
C TYR A 253 7.17 -20.60 -3.93
N ALA A 254 6.49 -19.82 -4.75
CA ALA A 254 5.08 -19.49 -4.52
C ALA A 254 4.12 -20.68 -4.75
N ALA A 255 4.48 -21.61 -5.66
CA ALA A 255 3.61 -22.70 -6.08
C ALA A 255 3.74 -23.98 -5.21
N PHE A 256 4.84 -24.15 -4.51
CA PHE A 256 5.13 -25.40 -3.79
C PHE A 256 5.45 -25.14 -2.32
N LYS A 257 4.89 -25.98 -1.44
CA LYS A 257 5.10 -25.86 0.00
C LYS A 257 6.56 -26.12 0.39
N ASN A 258 7.22 -27.07 -0.28
CA ASN A 258 8.60 -27.45 -0.03
C ASN A 258 9.29 -27.90 -1.33
N GLU A 259 10.59 -28.07 -1.26
CA GLU A 259 11.43 -28.49 -2.40
C GLU A 259 11.08 -29.88 -2.93
N ALA A 260 10.70 -30.80 -2.05
CA ALA A 260 10.27 -32.14 -2.44
C ALA A 260 9.04 -32.12 -3.36
N GLY A 261 8.04 -31.27 -3.04
CA GLY A 261 6.87 -31.09 -3.90
C GLY A 261 7.22 -30.50 -5.26
N MET A 262 8.18 -29.57 -5.31
CA MET A 262 8.68 -29.00 -6.56
C MET A 262 9.39 -30.06 -7.41
N ARG A 263 10.25 -30.90 -6.81
CA ARG A 263 10.96 -31.99 -7.51
C ARG A 263 9.95 -33.01 -8.07
N ALA A 264 9.04 -33.49 -7.24
CA ALA A 264 8.02 -34.44 -7.68
C ALA A 264 7.17 -33.90 -8.85
N HIS A 265 6.80 -32.62 -8.81
CA HIS A 265 6.09 -31.97 -9.90
C HIS A 265 6.93 -31.92 -11.18
N ARG A 266 8.22 -31.54 -11.09
CA ARG A 266 9.15 -31.49 -12.21
C ARG A 266 9.34 -32.86 -12.86
N GLU A 267 9.53 -33.90 -12.06
CA GLU A 267 9.68 -35.28 -12.52
C GLU A 267 8.40 -35.76 -13.25
N LYS A 268 7.24 -35.56 -12.62
CA LYS A 268 5.95 -35.91 -13.24
C LYS A 268 5.74 -35.27 -14.61
N TYR A 269 6.01 -33.97 -14.73
CA TYR A 269 5.84 -33.27 -16.00
C TYR A 269 6.94 -33.57 -17.03
N ALA A 270 8.13 -33.97 -16.60
CA ALA A 270 9.16 -34.48 -17.48
C ALA A 270 8.76 -35.82 -18.08
N GLN A 271 8.18 -36.69 -17.25
CA GLN A 271 7.66 -37.98 -17.71
C GLN A 271 6.48 -37.82 -18.68
N LEU A 272 5.50 -36.99 -18.35
CA LEU A 272 4.37 -36.72 -19.24
C LEU A 272 4.80 -36.14 -20.59
N ARG A 273 5.83 -35.30 -20.63
CA ARG A 273 6.38 -34.78 -21.90
C ARG A 273 7.04 -35.86 -22.74
N ARG A 274 7.77 -36.81 -22.11
CA ARG A 274 8.36 -37.96 -22.81
C ARG A 274 7.28 -38.86 -23.40
N GLU A 275 6.25 -39.22 -22.61
CA GLU A 275 5.12 -40.02 -23.07
C GLU A 275 4.37 -39.37 -24.25
N GLN A 276 4.18 -38.03 -24.20
CA GLN A 276 3.57 -37.28 -25.29
C GLN A 276 4.42 -37.23 -26.54
N GLN A 277 5.76 -37.18 -26.40
CA GLN A 277 6.69 -37.25 -27.54
C GLN A 277 6.69 -38.64 -28.19
N GLU A 278 6.80 -39.69 -27.38
CA GLU A 278 6.74 -41.09 -27.86
C GLU A 278 5.41 -41.41 -28.55
N ALA A 279 4.29 -40.89 -28.00
CA ALA A 279 2.98 -41.06 -28.63
C ALA A 279 2.86 -40.31 -29.97
N LYS A 280 3.53 -39.18 -30.16
CA LYS A 280 3.57 -38.45 -31.44
C LYS A 280 4.44 -39.15 -32.46
N GLU A 281 5.61 -39.62 -32.07
CA GLU A 281 6.53 -40.36 -32.93
C GLU A 281 5.94 -41.69 -33.38
N GLY A 282 5.17 -42.38 -32.50
CA GLY A 282 4.46 -43.60 -32.83
C GLY A 282 3.21 -43.42 -33.72
N ALA A 283 2.65 -42.22 -33.83
CA ALA A 283 1.50 -41.90 -34.68
C ALA A 283 1.91 -41.44 -36.11
N GLU A 284 3.17 -41.09 -36.29
CA GLU A 284 3.73 -40.70 -37.62
C GLU A 284 4.42 -41.86 -38.37
N THR A 285 4.46 -43.07 -37.76
CA THR A 285 5.02 -44.28 -38.36
C THR A 285 3.89 -45.22 -38.80
#